data_56c6567b64f6e0280b961134188aeb9b
#
_entry.id   56c6567b64f6e0280b961134188aeb9b
#
_cell.length_a   1.000
_cell.length_b   1.000
_cell.length_c   1.000
_cell.angle_alpha   90.00
_cell.angle_beta   90.00
_cell.angle_gamma   90.00
#
_symmetry.space_group_name_H-M   'P 1'
#
loop_
_entity.id
_entity.type
_entity.pdbx_description
1 polymer ?
#
loop_
_entity_poly.entity_id
_entity_poly.type
_entity_poly.pdbx_seq_one_letter_code
_entity_poly.pdbx_strand_id
1 'polypeptide(L)'
;MKESAQAAFTYTRSKAKDYRIKANDLKEKEVHIHVPSGAIPKDGPSAGITMAVSLISALSGIPVKKDVAMTGEITLRGRVLPVGGLKEKALAALRANIKKVVIPYPNKKDLVELPSYLHKKMDFIPVKHMDEVLRVALSKPKR
;
A
#
# COMPACT_ATOMS: atom_id res chain seq x y z
N MET A 1 -6.82 12.19 -2.99
CA MET A 1 -6.46 11.49 -1.74
C MET A 1 -7.66 11.16 -0.86
N LYS A 2 -8.64 12.04 -0.77
CA LYS A 2 -9.87 11.80 0.00
C LYS A 2 -10.64 10.56 -0.48
N GLU A 3 -10.79 10.40 -1.79
CA GLU A 3 -11.45 9.21 -2.37
C GLU A 3 -10.67 7.94 -2.10
N SER A 4 -9.34 8.02 -2.15
CA SER A 4 -8.48 6.88 -1.83
C SER A 4 -8.62 6.46 -0.37
N ALA A 5 -8.74 7.41 0.53
CA ALA A 5 -8.97 7.12 1.95
C ALA A 5 -10.32 6.45 2.17
N GLN A 6 -11.36 6.89 1.49
CA GLN A 6 -12.69 6.28 1.57
C GLN A 6 -12.69 4.86 1.02
N ALA A 7 -12.04 4.65 -0.13
CA ALA A 7 -11.92 3.32 -0.72
C ALA A 7 -11.13 2.37 0.19
N ALA A 8 -10.03 2.85 0.78
CA ALA A 8 -9.23 2.08 1.73
C ALA A 8 -10.04 1.69 2.96
N PHE A 9 -10.84 2.61 3.50
CA PHE A 9 -11.68 2.35 4.66
C PHE A 9 -12.78 1.33 4.34
N THR A 10 -13.44 1.48 3.20
CA THR A 10 -14.49 0.55 2.74
C THR A 10 -13.92 -0.85 2.57
N TYR A 11 -12.76 -0.97 1.95
CA TYR A 11 -12.08 -2.26 1.79
C TYR A 11 -11.74 -2.86 3.16
N THR A 12 -11.21 -2.05 4.07
CA THR A 12 -10.85 -2.49 5.42
C THR A 12 -12.06 -3.06 6.16
N ARG A 13 -13.23 -2.43 6.04
CA ARG A 13 -14.47 -2.96 6.61
C ARG A 13 -14.80 -4.35 6.07
N SER A 14 -14.61 -4.56 4.78
CA SER A 14 -14.92 -5.85 4.15
C SER A 14 -14.00 -6.97 4.64
N LYS A 15 -12.83 -6.63 5.17
CA LYS A 15 -11.83 -7.56 5.66
C LYS A 15 -11.77 -7.69 7.18
N ALA A 16 -12.67 -7.04 7.89
CA ALA A 16 -12.64 -7.00 9.35
C ALA A 16 -12.59 -8.39 9.98
N LYS A 17 -13.39 -9.34 9.48
CA LYS A 17 -13.41 -10.71 10.00
C LYS A 17 -12.11 -11.45 9.78
N ASP A 18 -11.52 -11.30 8.60
CA ASP A 18 -10.29 -12.00 8.23
C ASP A 18 -9.09 -11.57 9.07
N TYR A 19 -9.09 -10.31 9.52
CA TYR A 19 -8.01 -9.74 10.32
C TYR A 19 -8.38 -9.52 11.77
N ARG A 20 -9.49 -10.11 12.23
CA ARG A 20 -9.97 -10.04 13.62
C ARG A 20 -10.16 -8.61 14.12
N ILE A 21 -10.61 -7.73 13.24
CA ILE A 21 -10.95 -6.35 13.58
C ILE A 21 -12.37 -6.35 14.16
N LYS A 22 -12.53 -5.80 15.36
CA LYS A 22 -13.83 -5.75 16.01
C LYS A 22 -14.75 -4.74 15.33
N ALA A 23 -16.02 -5.10 15.16
CA ALA A 23 -17.01 -4.22 14.56
C ALA A 23 -17.13 -2.88 15.31
N ASN A 24 -17.01 -2.91 16.63
CA ASN A 24 -17.05 -1.70 17.46
C ASN A 24 -15.88 -0.76 17.17
N ASP A 25 -14.70 -1.30 16.89
CA ASP A 25 -13.53 -0.49 16.55
C ASP A 25 -13.74 0.30 15.26
N LEU A 26 -14.49 -0.25 14.32
CA LEU A 26 -14.83 0.43 13.08
C LEU A 26 -15.88 1.52 13.24
N LYS A 27 -16.76 1.38 14.23
CA LYS A 27 -17.86 2.32 14.47
C LYS A 27 -17.49 3.42 15.45
N GLU A 28 -16.74 3.10 16.51
CA GLU A 28 -16.48 4.00 17.63
C GLU A 28 -15.14 4.73 17.52
N LYS A 29 -14.17 4.15 16.80
CA LYS A 29 -12.87 4.81 16.64
C LYS A 29 -12.89 5.79 15.50
N GLU A 30 -12.48 7.00 15.82
CA GLU A 30 -12.20 8.01 14.82
C GLU A 30 -10.87 7.68 14.13
N VAL A 31 -10.86 7.68 12.81
CA VAL A 31 -9.65 7.39 12.04
C VAL A 31 -9.12 8.67 11.44
N HIS A 32 -7.88 9.00 11.76
CA HIS A 32 -7.17 10.13 11.19
C HIS A 32 -6.01 9.63 10.34
N ILE A 33 -6.01 10.01 9.06
CA ILE A 33 -4.94 9.68 8.13
C ILE A 33 -4.10 10.92 7.89
N HIS A 34 -2.83 10.85 8.27
CA HIS A 34 -1.87 11.91 8.04
C HIS A 34 -0.74 11.43 7.13
N VAL A 35 -0.52 12.17 6.05
CA VAL A 35 0.57 11.89 5.12
C VAL A 35 1.58 13.03 5.25
N PRO A 36 2.68 12.84 5.97
CA PRO A 36 3.69 13.89 6.14
C PRO A 36 4.39 14.17 4.82
N SER A 37 4.37 15.41 4.39
CA SER A 37 4.91 15.79 3.09
C SER A 37 5.62 17.13 3.08
N GLY A 38 5.76 17.74 4.25
CA GLY A 38 6.21 19.12 4.29
C GLY A 38 5.21 20.03 3.59
N ALA A 39 5.70 21.01 2.84
CA ALA A 39 4.88 22.02 2.20
C ALA A 39 4.32 21.60 0.84
N ILE A 40 4.58 20.38 0.38
CA ILE A 40 4.16 19.92 -0.94
C ILE A 40 2.75 19.32 -0.87
N PRO A 41 1.75 19.89 -1.58
CA PRO A 41 0.44 19.28 -1.66
C PRO A 41 0.54 17.88 -2.28
N LYS A 42 -0.12 16.92 -1.66
CA LYS A 42 -0.22 15.57 -2.22
C LYS A 42 -1.59 15.38 -2.83
N ASP A 43 -1.58 15.21 -4.12
CA ASP A 43 -2.78 15.00 -4.89
C ASP A 43 -2.59 13.73 -5.72
N GLY A 44 -3.65 12.93 -5.82
CA GLY A 44 -3.63 11.72 -6.60
C GLY A 44 -3.86 10.46 -5.78
N PRO A 45 -4.24 9.37 -6.47
CA PRO A 45 -4.74 8.15 -5.83
C PRO A 45 -3.66 7.10 -5.53
N SER A 46 -2.40 7.36 -5.81
CA SER A 46 -1.35 6.33 -5.78
C SER A 46 -1.00 5.80 -4.39
N ALA A 47 -1.46 6.45 -3.33
CA ALA A 47 -1.26 6.01 -1.95
C ALA A 47 -2.41 5.12 -1.43
N GLY A 48 -3.37 4.77 -2.27
CA GLY A 48 -4.56 4.03 -1.83
C GLY A 48 -4.24 2.70 -1.16
N ILE A 49 -3.36 1.89 -1.75
CA ILE A 49 -2.99 0.61 -1.14
C ILE A 49 -2.23 0.79 0.16
N THR A 50 -1.39 1.82 0.26
CA THR A 50 -0.66 2.14 1.49
C THR A 50 -1.62 2.51 2.63
N MET A 51 -2.64 3.30 2.32
CA MET A 51 -3.68 3.66 3.29
C MET A 51 -4.42 2.43 3.80
N ALA A 52 -4.78 1.51 2.91
CA ALA A 52 -5.47 0.28 3.29
C ALA A 52 -4.61 -0.61 4.18
N VAL A 53 -3.34 -0.79 3.83
CA VAL A 53 -2.40 -1.56 4.66
C VAL A 53 -2.25 -0.92 6.04
N SER A 54 -2.11 0.40 6.09
CA SER A 54 -1.95 1.14 7.35
C SER A 54 -3.19 1.02 8.25
N LEU A 55 -4.38 1.11 7.67
CA LEU A 55 -5.63 0.97 8.41
C LEU A 55 -5.77 -0.44 9.00
N ILE A 56 -5.54 -1.46 8.17
CA ILE A 56 -5.65 -2.85 8.62
C ILE A 56 -4.60 -3.15 9.70
N SER A 57 -3.38 -2.67 9.51
CA SER A 57 -2.31 -2.82 10.51
C SER A 57 -2.70 -2.18 11.84
N ALA A 58 -3.18 -0.94 11.81
CA ALA A 58 -3.56 -0.20 13.02
C ALA A 58 -4.72 -0.86 13.75
N LEU A 59 -5.73 -1.33 13.03
CA LEU A 59 -6.93 -1.90 13.62
C LEU A 59 -6.76 -3.36 14.05
N SER A 60 -5.92 -4.12 13.35
CA SER A 60 -5.67 -5.54 13.65
C SER A 60 -4.54 -5.76 14.64
N GLY A 61 -3.66 -4.78 14.82
CA GLY A 61 -2.44 -4.95 15.61
C GLY A 61 -1.32 -5.70 14.91
N ILE A 62 -1.47 -6.01 13.62
CA ILE A 62 -0.44 -6.72 12.84
C ILE A 62 0.52 -5.69 12.25
N PRO A 63 1.83 -5.73 12.59
CA PRO A 63 2.77 -4.72 12.09
C PRO A 63 3.02 -4.80 10.58
N VAL A 64 3.30 -3.67 9.97
CA VAL A 64 3.77 -3.59 8.58
C VAL A 64 5.27 -3.85 8.56
N LYS A 65 5.73 -4.62 7.59
CA LYS A 65 7.16 -4.87 7.40
C LYS A 65 7.88 -3.59 6.98
N LYS A 66 9.07 -3.36 7.53
CA LYS A 66 9.85 -2.15 7.28
C LYS A 66 10.54 -2.12 5.92
N ASP A 67 10.75 -3.28 5.32
CA ASP A 67 11.51 -3.42 4.07
C ASP A 67 10.63 -3.45 2.81
N VAL A 68 9.38 -3.02 2.93
CA VAL A 68 8.43 -3.02 1.82
C VAL A 68 7.94 -1.61 1.53
N ALA A 69 8.13 -1.16 0.30
CA ALA A 69 7.48 0.03 -0.23
C ALA A 69 6.34 -0.40 -1.16
N MET A 70 5.40 0.47 -1.40
CA MET A 70 4.26 0.14 -2.24
C MET A 70 3.67 1.36 -2.91
N THR A 71 3.08 1.15 -4.08
CA THR A 71 2.32 2.18 -4.79
C THR A 71 1.17 1.51 -5.52
N GLY A 72 0.03 2.16 -5.57
CA GLY A 72 -1.14 1.66 -6.27
C GLY A 72 -2.40 2.39 -5.86
N GLU A 73 -3.28 2.59 -6.83
CA GLU A 73 -4.63 3.06 -6.57
C GLU A 73 -5.49 1.87 -6.15
N ILE A 74 -6.41 2.07 -5.22
CA ILE A 74 -7.30 1.03 -4.73
C ILE A 74 -8.75 1.32 -5.14
N THR A 75 -9.48 0.26 -5.56
CA THR A 75 -10.93 0.34 -5.75
C THR A 75 -11.65 -0.09 -4.47
N LEU A 76 -12.95 0.18 -4.41
CA LEU A 76 -13.80 -0.23 -3.29
C LEU A 76 -13.77 -1.73 -3.01
N ARG A 77 -13.54 -2.54 -4.05
CA ARG A 77 -13.47 -4.01 -3.93
C ARG A 77 -12.05 -4.53 -3.72
N GLY A 78 -11.07 -3.63 -3.62
CA GLY A 78 -9.69 -4.01 -3.36
C GLY A 78 -8.84 -4.30 -4.58
N ARG A 79 -9.30 -3.98 -5.78
CA ARG A 79 -8.44 -4.10 -6.97
C ARG A 79 -7.37 -3.02 -6.94
N VAL A 80 -6.18 -3.37 -7.39
CA VAL A 80 -5.05 -2.46 -7.47
C VAL A 80 -4.93 -1.95 -8.90
N LEU A 81 -5.04 -0.63 -9.06
CA LEU A 81 -5.02 0.01 -10.38
C LEU A 81 -3.66 0.64 -10.65
N PRO A 82 -3.30 0.79 -11.96
CA PRO A 82 -1.98 1.30 -12.33
C PRO A 82 -1.76 2.75 -11.91
N VAL A 83 -0.48 3.11 -11.77
CA VAL A 83 -0.03 4.44 -11.36
C VAL A 83 1.04 4.96 -12.32
N GLY A 84 1.29 6.27 -12.28
CA GLY A 84 2.42 6.88 -12.95
C GLY A 84 3.61 7.06 -12.03
N GLY A 85 4.75 7.48 -12.60
CA GLY A 85 5.94 7.86 -11.83
C GLY A 85 6.66 6.70 -11.15
N LEU A 86 6.60 5.50 -11.72
CA LEU A 86 7.20 4.32 -11.11
C LEU A 86 8.71 4.47 -10.91
N LYS A 87 9.42 5.07 -11.88
CA LYS A 87 10.87 5.26 -11.80
C LYS A 87 11.26 6.10 -10.59
N GLU A 88 10.60 7.24 -10.41
CA GLU A 88 10.86 8.15 -9.29
C GLU A 88 10.55 7.51 -7.96
N LYS A 89 9.49 6.72 -7.89
CA LYS A 89 9.10 5.99 -6.69
C LYS A 89 10.09 4.89 -6.35
N ALA A 90 10.57 4.17 -7.35
CA ALA A 90 11.59 3.13 -7.17
C ALA A 90 12.90 3.73 -6.68
N LEU A 91 13.31 4.87 -7.25
CA LEU A 91 14.52 5.57 -6.82
C LEU A 91 14.39 6.06 -5.37
N ALA A 92 13.23 6.58 -4.99
CA ALA A 92 12.97 7.00 -3.62
C ALA A 92 13.06 5.83 -2.63
N ALA A 93 12.51 4.68 -2.99
CA ALA A 93 12.61 3.46 -2.18
C ALA A 93 14.05 3.01 -2.01
N LEU A 94 14.83 3.06 -3.09
CA LEU A 94 16.25 2.70 -3.04
C LEU A 94 17.03 3.64 -2.10
N ARG A 95 16.76 4.94 -2.15
CA ARG A 95 17.39 5.91 -1.25
C ARG A 95 17.03 5.65 0.22
N ALA A 96 15.84 5.14 0.47
CA ALA A 96 15.41 4.74 1.80
C ALA A 96 15.92 3.35 2.21
N ASN A 97 16.73 2.72 1.35
CA ASN A 97 17.28 1.38 1.58
C ASN A 97 16.20 0.30 1.67
N ILE A 98 15.10 0.49 0.94
CA ILE A 98 14.00 -0.46 0.86
C ILE A 98 14.18 -1.30 -0.41
N LYS A 99 14.17 -2.61 -0.27
CA LYS A 99 14.49 -3.53 -1.37
C LYS A 99 13.29 -4.16 -2.05
N LYS A 100 12.12 -4.19 -1.41
CA LYS A 100 10.91 -4.76 -1.98
C LYS A 100 9.91 -3.66 -2.30
N VAL A 101 9.41 -3.64 -3.53
CA VAL A 101 8.43 -2.65 -3.97
C VAL A 101 7.22 -3.37 -4.57
N VAL A 102 6.07 -3.18 -3.95
CA VAL A 102 4.80 -3.68 -4.46
C VAL A 102 4.27 -2.70 -5.50
N ILE A 103 3.97 -3.18 -6.69
CA ILE A 103 3.48 -2.37 -7.81
C ILE A 103 2.20 -2.98 -8.38
N PRO A 104 1.36 -2.17 -9.02
CA PRO A 104 0.21 -2.71 -9.74
C PRO A 104 0.68 -3.60 -10.90
N TYR A 105 -0.02 -4.71 -11.12
CA TYR A 105 0.33 -5.65 -12.19
C TYR A 105 0.42 -4.97 -13.58
N PRO A 106 -0.49 -4.04 -13.95
CA PRO A 106 -0.36 -3.36 -15.25
C PRO A 106 0.91 -2.52 -15.38
N ASN A 107 1.55 -2.13 -14.30
CA ASN A 107 2.81 -1.40 -14.33
C ASN A 107 4.02 -2.31 -14.55
N LYS A 108 3.83 -3.62 -14.65
CA LYS A 108 4.92 -4.56 -14.94
C LYS A 108 5.65 -4.20 -16.24
N LYS A 109 4.91 -3.71 -17.23
CA LYS A 109 5.50 -3.25 -18.50
C LYS A 109 6.48 -2.09 -18.32
N ASP A 110 6.28 -1.26 -17.30
CA ASP A 110 7.13 -0.10 -17.04
C ASP A 110 8.50 -0.49 -16.45
N LEU A 111 8.63 -1.71 -15.93
CA LEU A 111 9.89 -2.21 -15.37
C LEU A 111 11.00 -2.27 -16.44
N VAL A 112 10.64 -2.47 -17.70
CA VAL A 112 11.59 -2.53 -18.83
C VAL A 112 12.35 -1.21 -18.97
N GLU A 113 11.72 -0.09 -18.63
CA GLU A 113 12.30 1.25 -18.75
C GLU A 113 13.22 1.62 -17.58
N LEU A 114 13.23 0.81 -16.51
CA LEU A 114 14.05 1.09 -15.35
C LEU A 114 15.52 0.72 -15.60
N PRO A 115 16.46 1.51 -15.06
CA PRO A 115 17.89 1.16 -15.16
C PRO A 115 18.17 -0.22 -14.59
N SER A 116 19.13 -0.92 -15.21
CA SER A 116 19.47 -2.30 -14.80
C SER A 116 19.91 -2.43 -13.35
N TYR A 117 20.55 -1.40 -12.78
CA TYR A 117 20.96 -1.45 -11.38
C TYR A 117 19.78 -1.53 -10.41
N LEU A 118 18.61 -0.98 -10.79
CA LEU A 118 17.40 -1.09 -9.97
C LEU A 118 16.88 -2.52 -9.93
N HIS A 119 16.94 -3.24 -11.08
CA HIS A 119 16.54 -4.64 -11.13
C HIS A 119 17.43 -5.55 -10.28
N LYS A 120 18.70 -5.20 -10.15
CA LYS A 120 19.66 -5.97 -9.36
C LYS A 120 19.49 -5.75 -7.85
N LYS A 121 19.10 -4.54 -7.45
CA LYS A 121 19.03 -4.14 -6.04
C LYS A 121 17.65 -4.25 -5.43
N MET A 122 16.62 -4.37 -6.25
CA MET A 122 15.22 -4.29 -5.80
C MET A 122 14.40 -5.43 -6.36
N ASP A 123 13.49 -5.94 -5.54
CA ASP A 123 12.47 -6.90 -5.95
C ASP A 123 11.17 -6.14 -6.20
N PHE A 124 10.68 -6.19 -7.43
CA PHE A 124 9.38 -5.63 -7.79
C PHE A 124 8.34 -6.73 -7.75
N ILE A 125 7.28 -6.50 -6.99
CA ILE A 125 6.23 -7.50 -6.78
C ILE A 125 4.93 -6.98 -7.39
N PRO A 126 4.57 -7.46 -8.61
CA PRO A 126 3.32 -7.04 -9.23
C PRO A 126 2.12 -7.68 -8.54
N VAL A 127 1.09 -6.90 -8.28
CA VAL A 127 -0.13 -7.36 -7.63
C VAL A 127 -1.36 -6.87 -8.36
N LYS A 128 -2.44 -7.64 -8.29
CA LYS A 128 -3.74 -7.30 -8.88
C LYS A 128 -4.76 -6.91 -7.83
N HIS A 129 -4.60 -7.40 -6.60
CA HIS A 129 -5.58 -7.24 -5.54
C HIS A 129 -4.91 -6.96 -4.20
N MET A 130 -5.62 -6.24 -3.33
CA MET A 130 -5.14 -5.90 -1.98
C MET A 130 -4.79 -7.13 -1.14
N ASP A 131 -5.45 -8.26 -1.34
CA ASP A 131 -5.13 -9.48 -0.60
C ASP A 131 -3.68 -9.91 -0.83
N GLU A 132 -3.17 -9.72 -2.05
CA GLU A 132 -1.77 -9.99 -2.38
C GLU A 132 -0.84 -8.98 -1.69
N VAL A 133 -1.24 -7.71 -1.65
CA VAL A 133 -0.46 -6.65 -0.99
C VAL A 133 -0.30 -6.97 0.50
N LEU A 134 -1.39 -7.36 1.16
CA LEU A 134 -1.38 -7.66 2.58
C LEU A 134 -0.47 -8.85 2.92
N ARG A 135 -0.44 -9.87 2.07
CA ARG A 135 0.46 -11.03 2.27
C ARG A 135 1.93 -10.64 2.22
N VAL A 136 2.27 -9.66 1.39
CA VAL A 136 3.65 -9.18 1.26
C VAL A 136 3.99 -8.17 2.36
N ALA A 137 3.08 -7.26 2.66
CA ALA A 137 3.36 -6.09 3.50
C ALA A 137 3.21 -6.34 5.00
N LEU A 138 2.28 -7.19 5.41
CA LEU A 138 2.05 -7.44 6.83
C LEU A 138 2.93 -8.56 7.36
N SER A 139 3.37 -8.39 8.60
CA SER A 139 4.06 -9.45 9.33
C SER A 139 3.08 -10.57 9.67
N LYS A 140 3.60 -11.79 9.90
CA LYS A 140 2.72 -12.88 10.31
C LYS A 140 2.14 -12.58 11.70
N PRO A 141 0.83 -12.83 11.91
CA PRO A 141 0.27 -12.65 13.25
C PRO A 141 0.99 -13.54 14.25
N LYS A 142 1.31 -12.98 15.40
CA LYS A 142 1.80 -13.80 16.51
C LYS A 142 0.63 -14.63 17.02
N ARG A 143 0.83 -15.91 17.07
CA ARG A 143 -0.14 -16.83 17.64
C ARG A 143 -0.16 -16.72 19.16
#